data_3feea2dc458eb67196b378df94f296aa
#
_entry.id   3feea2dc458eb67196b378df94f296aa
#
_cell.length_a   1.000
_cell.length_b   1.000
_cell.length_c   1.000
_cell.angle_alpha   90.00
_cell.angle_beta   90.00
_cell.angle_gamma   90.00
#
_symmetry.space_group_name_H-M   'P 1'
#
loop_
_entity.id
_entity.type
_entity.pdbx_description
1 polymer ?
#
loop_
_entity_poly.entity_id
_entity_poly.type
_entity_poly.pdbx_seq_one_letter_code
_entity_poly.pdbx_strand_id
1 'polypeptide(L)'
;MNDFVASIMLMGAVASTDGYLPYWMTTNQYGLMPERRGGLALLQVYSQSDKSRTIQYSCGVSLATNAYHNPLDPSSRTVNLMADELYGSVKWKLLTLDIGIKHRENDFIGASRELGSLSVTGGHLVETGNARSMPGYLLSLEPVALPWTREHLWLYGAYGDYMTMDDRHVEGALVHRMRVGLRYAATDRLSFDAVIDHYAMWAGHHPTDVSYPVTIKNYIKVVTGRHAGEGGTMSDRLNVIGDQGGSEIFRITYRADKWTVTAQHDIPYNDGSGMGFYNFPDGVNTLSFSFTDKNRWVSDILYEHQYTLYQSGPINGELFDDKGNSLTPPGVSTVGIDNYFSNSYYRSGWTYHGRVIGDPLFLPRGVHDQTWTSARINRGIENNRVKSHHLGLGGKLFRKHPYKLMLTYTENYGTYPAPYTGESQIQKPWGTVHETGLKQISAAFTGQLESVFRIPGLSVLYGLYLDKGQLYQDAIGLTVGVRYTLGRGEVR
;
A
#
# COMPACT_ATOMS: atom_id res chain seq x y z
N MET A 1 -12.81 19.81 25.52
CA MET A 1 -12.54 20.88 24.53
C MET A 1 -12.17 20.19 23.23
N ASN A 2 -12.61 20.66 22.08
CA ASN A 2 -12.19 20.03 20.82
C ASN A 2 -10.71 20.38 20.55
N ASP A 3 -9.94 19.38 20.17
CA ASP A 3 -8.57 19.63 19.69
C ASP A 3 -8.64 20.14 18.25
N PHE A 4 -7.85 21.14 17.96
CA PHE A 4 -7.73 21.75 16.64
C PHE A 4 -6.25 21.88 16.29
N VAL A 5 -5.89 21.43 15.10
CA VAL A 5 -4.53 21.51 14.57
C VAL A 5 -4.59 22.04 13.14
N ALA A 6 -3.79 23.03 12.86
CA ALA A 6 -3.55 23.49 11.49
C ALA A 6 -2.05 23.50 11.22
N SER A 7 -1.65 23.09 10.03
CA SER A 7 -0.26 23.13 9.61
C SER A 7 -0.09 23.56 8.17
N ILE A 8 1.02 24.21 7.89
CA ILE A 8 1.51 24.50 6.55
C ILE A 8 2.90 23.93 6.41
N MET A 9 3.16 23.27 5.29
CA MET A 9 4.47 22.72 4.96
C MET A 9 4.86 23.13 3.54
N LEU A 10 6.12 23.52 3.38
CA LEU A 10 6.77 23.75 2.10
C LEU A 10 8.00 22.87 2.04
N MET A 11 8.21 22.14 0.95
CA MET A 11 9.34 21.23 0.77
C MET A 11 9.87 21.32 -0.65
N GLY A 12 11.18 21.42 -0.78
CA GLY A 12 11.90 21.27 -2.04
C GLY A 12 12.51 19.87 -2.15
N ALA A 13 12.56 19.34 -3.35
CA ALA A 13 13.13 18.04 -3.70
C ALA A 13 14.04 18.16 -4.91
N VAL A 14 15.28 17.72 -4.77
CA VAL A 14 16.28 17.72 -5.83
C VAL A 14 17.01 16.37 -5.89
N ALA A 15 17.51 16.02 -7.08
CA ALA A 15 18.32 14.83 -7.29
C ALA A 15 19.53 15.13 -8.17
N SER A 16 20.55 14.28 -8.12
CA SER A 16 21.75 14.40 -8.95
C SER A 16 21.51 14.11 -10.43
N THR A 17 20.35 13.55 -10.78
CA THR A 17 19.94 13.20 -12.15
C THR A 17 18.72 14.01 -12.57
N ASP A 18 18.46 14.13 -13.86
CA ASP A 18 17.25 14.75 -14.42
C ASP A 18 16.06 13.77 -14.50
N GLY A 19 16.29 12.51 -14.16
CA GLY A 19 15.30 11.45 -14.14
C GLY A 19 14.32 11.54 -12.96
N TYR A 20 13.80 10.38 -12.57
CA TYR A 20 12.96 10.27 -11.39
C TYR A 20 13.74 10.58 -10.12
N LEU A 21 13.04 11.10 -9.11
CA LEU A 21 13.58 11.21 -7.77
C LEU A 21 13.87 9.82 -7.20
N PRO A 22 14.87 9.67 -6.31
CA PRO A 22 15.15 8.42 -5.63
C PRO A 22 13.92 7.76 -5.02
N TYR A 23 13.89 6.45 -5.01
CA TYR A 23 12.78 5.60 -4.58
C TYR A 23 12.11 6.08 -3.28
N TRP A 24 12.89 6.24 -2.22
CA TRP A 24 12.35 6.63 -0.91
C TRP A 24 11.87 8.09 -0.81
N MET A 25 12.19 8.95 -1.78
CA MET A 25 11.64 10.32 -1.83
C MET A 25 10.16 10.33 -2.20
N THR A 26 9.71 9.34 -2.96
CA THR A 26 8.35 9.32 -3.51
C THR A 26 7.49 8.18 -2.96
N THR A 27 8.12 7.15 -2.37
CA THR A 27 7.46 5.95 -1.85
C THR A 27 6.76 6.23 -0.52
N ASN A 28 5.56 5.70 -0.35
CA ASN A 28 4.72 5.85 0.86
C ASN A 28 4.49 7.31 1.26
N GLN A 29 4.32 8.19 0.27
CA GLN A 29 4.05 9.62 0.42
C GLN A 29 2.65 9.99 -0.12
N TYR A 30 1.73 9.03 -0.21
CA TYR A 30 0.37 9.21 -0.75
C TYR A 30 0.33 9.89 -2.13
N GLY A 31 1.38 9.68 -2.93
CA GLY A 31 1.50 10.33 -4.25
C GLY A 31 1.61 11.85 -4.22
N LEU A 32 1.94 12.45 -3.08
CA LEU A 32 2.04 13.91 -2.91
C LEU A 32 3.35 14.47 -3.46
N MET A 33 4.45 13.75 -3.25
CA MET A 33 5.75 14.18 -3.75
C MET A 33 5.77 14.19 -5.27
N PRO A 34 6.40 15.22 -5.89
CA PRO A 34 6.62 15.20 -7.32
C PRO A 34 7.50 14.00 -7.70
N GLU A 35 7.35 13.49 -8.91
CA GLU A 35 8.18 12.36 -9.34
C GLU A 35 9.58 12.77 -9.79
N ARG A 36 9.78 14.05 -10.03
CA ARG A 36 11.03 14.69 -10.49
C ARG A 36 11.38 15.90 -9.64
N ARG A 37 12.52 16.51 -9.89
CA ARG A 37 12.95 17.73 -9.18
C ARG A 37 11.84 18.75 -9.11
N GLY A 38 11.51 19.21 -7.94
CA GLY A 38 10.38 20.10 -7.75
C GLY A 38 10.13 20.47 -6.30
N GLY A 39 8.88 20.81 -6.00
CA GLY A 39 8.46 21.18 -4.66
C GLY A 39 7.07 20.70 -4.33
N LEU A 40 6.79 20.64 -3.03
CA LEU A 40 5.51 20.31 -2.44
C LEU A 40 5.11 21.40 -1.47
N ALA A 41 3.86 21.85 -1.55
CA ALA A 41 3.22 22.64 -0.50
C ALA A 41 2.01 21.88 0.02
N LEU A 42 1.80 21.87 1.33
CA LEU A 42 0.74 21.14 2.02
C LEU A 42 0.10 22.05 3.05
N LEU A 43 -1.23 22.15 3.01
CA LEU A 43 -2.04 22.84 4.00
C LEU A 43 -2.99 21.82 4.64
N GLN A 44 -2.94 21.71 5.96
CA GLN A 44 -3.71 20.72 6.71
C GLN A 44 -4.47 21.37 7.85
N VAL A 45 -5.71 20.97 8.04
CA VAL A 45 -6.56 21.38 9.16
C VAL A 45 -7.32 20.17 9.67
N TYR A 46 -7.15 19.87 10.95
CA TYR A 46 -7.81 18.75 11.62
C TYR A 46 -8.53 19.23 12.88
N SER A 47 -9.67 18.63 13.15
CA SER A 47 -10.41 18.82 14.39
C SER A 47 -10.87 17.49 14.93
N GLN A 48 -10.74 17.31 16.24
CA GLN A 48 -11.15 16.09 16.94
C GLN A 48 -11.91 16.47 18.21
N SER A 49 -13.00 15.78 18.47
CA SER A 49 -13.74 15.91 19.72
C SER A 49 -12.95 15.34 20.89
N ASP A 50 -13.32 15.79 22.10
CA ASP A 50 -12.81 15.21 23.34
C ASP A 50 -13.05 13.69 23.39
N LYS A 51 -11.98 12.94 23.70
CA LYS A 51 -12.00 11.47 23.79
C LYS A 51 -12.90 10.91 24.91
N SER A 52 -13.30 11.74 25.86
CA SER A 52 -14.22 11.38 26.96
C SER A 52 -15.69 11.27 26.51
N ARG A 53 -16.04 11.73 25.31
CA ARG A 53 -17.40 11.69 24.80
C ARG A 53 -17.82 10.29 24.41
N THR A 54 -19.09 9.95 24.64
CA THR A 54 -19.69 8.67 24.18
C THR A 54 -19.71 8.56 22.65
N ILE A 55 -19.97 9.67 21.98
CA ILE A 55 -19.85 9.80 20.53
C ILE A 55 -18.70 10.75 20.28
N GLN A 56 -17.66 10.25 19.64
CA GLN A 56 -16.49 11.03 19.23
C GLN A 56 -16.61 11.32 17.74
N TYR A 57 -16.16 12.48 17.33
CA TYR A 57 -16.11 12.86 15.93
C TYR A 57 -14.76 13.53 15.62
N SER A 58 -14.31 13.34 14.40
CA SER A 58 -13.17 14.06 13.85
C SER A 58 -13.43 14.41 12.39
N CYS A 59 -12.75 15.43 11.90
CA CYS A 59 -12.75 15.80 10.50
C CYS A 59 -11.39 16.35 10.11
N GLY A 60 -11.05 16.21 8.85
CA GLY A 60 -9.80 16.70 8.30
C GLY A 60 -9.95 17.23 6.89
N VAL A 61 -9.18 18.27 6.60
CA VAL A 61 -8.97 18.81 5.26
C VAL A 61 -7.47 18.95 5.07
N SER A 62 -6.95 18.32 4.03
CA SER A 62 -5.56 18.43 3.59
C SER A 62 -5.54 18.72 2.10
N LEU A 63 -4.93 19.83 1.73
CA LEU A 63 -4.74 20.27 0.35
C LEU A 63 -3.25 20.27 0.03
N ALA A 64 -2.89 19.63 -1.07
CA ALA A 64 -1.52 19.56 -1.54
C ALA A 64 -1.40 20.20 -2.93
N THR A 65 -0.27 20.83 -3.18
CA THR A 65 0.17 21.18 -4.54
C THR A 65 1.61 20.78 -4.71
N ASN A 66 1.91 20.10 -5.81
CA ASN A 66 3.28 19.85 -6.22
C ASN A 66 3.55 20.46 -7.60
N ALA A 67 4.80 20.84 -7.80
CA ALA A 67 5.28 21.41 -9.05
C ALA A 67 6.64 20.82 -9.38
N TYR A 68 6.85 20.47 -10.66
CA TYR A 68 8.11 19.91 -11.14
C TYR A 68 8.35 20.28 -12.60
N HIS A 69 9.59 20.14 -13.05
CA HIS A 69 9.93 20.27 -14.45
C HIS A 69 9.46 19.05 -15.25
N ASN A 70 8.76 19.30 -16.35
CA ASN A 70 8.40 18.24 -17.29
C ASN A 70 9.63 17.89 -18.16
N PRO A 71 10.13 16.66 -18.12
CA PRO A 71 11.31 16.27 -18.89
C PRO A 71 11.05 16.12 -20.40
N LEU A 72 9.77 15.96 -20.79
CA LEU A 72 9.37 15.91 -22.21
C LEU A 72 9.31 17.31 -22.82
N ASP A 73 9.21 18.34 -21.99
CA ASP A 73 9.28 19.74 -22.36
C ASP A 73 9.92 20.53 -21.21
N PRO A 74 11.26 20.72 -21.25
CA PRO A 74 11.99 21.41 -20.20
C PRO A 74 11.55 22.88 -19.99
N SER A 75 10.86 23.47 -20.96
CA SER A 75 10.31 24.82 -20.84
C SER A 75 9.00 24.87 -20.07
N SER A 76 8.30 23.73 -19.93
CA SER A 76 7.02 23.61 -19.21
C SER A 76 7.20 23.13 -17.78
N ARG A 77 6.35 23.63 -16.90
CA ARG A 77 6.23 23.16 -15.52
C ARG A 77 4.89 22.50 -15.33
N THR A 78 4.90 21.31 -14.75
CA THR A 78 3.68 20.65 -14.32
C THR A 78 3.35 21.10 -12.90
N VAL A 79 2.10 21.53 -12.67
CA VAL A 79 1.57 21.88 -11.36
C VAL A 79 0.32 21.06 -11.13
N ASN A 80 0.30 20.29 -10.06
CA ASN A 80 -0.84 19.50 -9.65
C ASN A 80 -1.43 20.06 -8.36
N LEU A 81 -2.74 20.30 -8.35
CA LEU A 81 -3.50 20.60 -7.15
C LEU A 81 -4.30 19.37 -6.74
N MET A 82 -4.24 19.00 -5.47
CA MET A 82 -4.76 17.74 -4.97
C MET A 82 -5.52 17.95 -3.66
N ALA A 83 -6.71 17.33 -3.55
CA ALA A 83 -7.28 17.03 -2.25
C ALA A 83 -6.57 15.77 -1.72
N ASP A 84 -5.74 15.93 -0.70
CA ASP A 84 -5.01 14.85 -0.05
C ASP A 84 -5.91 14.12 0.94
N GLU A 85 -6.54 14.87 1.86
CA GLU A 85 -7.59 14.36 2.73
C GLU A 85 -8.78 15.31 2.76
N LEU A 86 -9.97 14.73 2.78
CA LEU A 86 -11.23 15.45 2.97
C LEU A 86 -12.23 14.45 3.59
N TYR A 87 -12.33 14.43 4.91
CA TYR A 87 -13.12 13.41 5.59
C TYR A 87 -13.85 13.89 6.82
N GLY A 88 -14.91 13.15 7.16
CA GLY A 88 -15.56 13.11 8.46
C GLY A 88 -15.48 11.71 9.06
N SER A 89 -15.35 11.63 10.38
CA SER A 89 -15.28 10.38 11.13
C SER A 89 -16.16 10.48 12.37
N VAL A 90 -16.91 9.41 12.63
CA VAL A 90 -17.73 9.27 13.84
C VAL A 90 -17.40 7.94 14.50
N LYS A 91 -17.05 7.98 15.78
CA LYS A 91 -16.81 6.80 16.59
C LYS A 91 -17.89 6.70 17.68
N TRP A 92 -18.55 5.57 17.75
CA TRP A 92 -19.49 5.20 18.81
C TRP A 92 -19.07 3.87 19.42
N LYS A 93 -18.65 3.91 20.68
CA LYS A 93 -18.07 2.74 21.39
C LYS A 93 -16.92 2.12 20.57
N LEU A 94 -17.12 0.93 20.03
CA LEU A 94 -16.14 0.15 19.27
C LEU A 94 -16.30 0.28 17.75
N LEU A 95 -17.31 1.00 17.28
CA LEU A 95 -17.56 1.22 15.86
C LEU A 95 -17.08 2.60 15.45
N THR A 96 -16.33 2.65 14.35
CA THR A 96 -15.91 3.89 13.70
C THR A 96 -16.37 3.89 12.26
N LEU A 97 -17.05 4.96 11.85
CA LEU A 97 -17.41 5.21 10.46
C LEU A 97 -16.60 6.39 9.94
N ASP A 98 -15.79 6.16 8.94
CA ASP A 98 -15.07 7.18 8.17
C ASP A 98 -15.78 7.39 6.85
N ILE A 99 -15.93 8.65 6.39
CA ILE A 99 -16.50 9.00 5.09
C ILE A 99 -15.62 10.07 4.44
N GLY A 100 -15.25 9.88 3.18
CA GLY A 100 -14.45 10.81 2.40
C GLY A 100 -13.11 10.25 1.97
N ILE A 101 -12.17 11.15 1.68
CA ILE A 101 -10.77 10.84 1.35
C ILE A 101 -9.98 10.91 2.66
N LYS A 102 -9.46 9.78 3.12
CA LYS A 102 -8.74 9.69 4.39
C LYS A 102 -7.55 8.76 4.25
N HIS A 103 -6.40 9.16 4.77
CA HIS A 103 -5.25 8.27 4.91
C HIS A 103 -5.60 7.13 5.87
N ARG A 104 -5.36 5.90 5.44
CA ARG A 104 -5.61 4.70 6.23
C ARG A 104 -4.29 4.12 6.68
N GLU A 105 -4.10 4.06 7.96
CA GLU A 105 -2.94 3.41 8.54
C GLU A 105 -3.19 1.90 8.60
N ASN A 106 -2.18 1.12 8.23
CA ASN A 106 -2.19 -0.31 8.49
C ASN A 106 -1.94 -0.54 9.99
N ASP A 107 -2.53 -1.60 10.55
CA ASP A 107 -2.38 -1.95 11.98
C ASP A 107 -0.94 -2.27 12.38
N PHE A 108 -0.12 -2.59 11.39
CA PHE A 108 1.27 -2.91 11.58
C PHE A 108 2.14 -1.77 11.06
N ILE A 109 2.57 -0.95 11.98
CA ILE A 109 3.53 0.10 11.71
C ILE A 109 4.72 -0.19 12.63
N GLY A 110 5.85 -0.58 12.07
CA GLY A 110 7.12 -0.44 12.78
C GLY A 110 7.39 1.06 12.83
N ALA A 111 6.95 1.73 13.89
CA ALA A 111 6.60 3.13 13.75
C ALA A 111 7.55 4.07 14.46
N SER A 112 7.96 5.05 13.71
CA SER A 112 8.00 6.40 14.25
C SER A 112 6.69 7.10 13.82
N ARG A 113 5.77 7.34 14.75
CA ARG A 113 4.52 8.06 14.47
C ARG A 113 4.75 9.45 13.86
N GLU A 114 5.89 10.07 14.18
CA GLU A 114 6.25 11.42 13.77
C GLU A 114 6.82 11.47 12.34
N LEU A 115 7.41 10.36 11.85
CA LEU A 115 8.07 10.30 10.53
C LEU A 115 7.46 9.25 9.59
N GLY A 116 6.35 8.62 9.97
CA GLY A 116 5.69 7.56 9.23
C GLY A 116 6.34 6.18 9.42
N SER A 117 5.88 5.20 8.65
CA SER A 117 6.30 3.81 8.76
C SER A 117 7.79 3.61 8.53
N LEU A 118 8.37 2.63 9.23
CA LEU A 118 9.69 2.07 8.95
C LEU A 118 9.64 0.93 7.94
N SER A 119 8.45 0.41 7.62
CA SER A 119 8.24 -0.69 6.69
C SER A 119 8.07 -0.18 5.26
N VAL A 120 8.44 -0.99 4.28
CA VAL A 120 8.11 -0.76 2.87
C VAL A 120 6.62 -0.94 2.64
N THR A 121 6.07 -2.07 3.10
CA THR A 121 4.68 -2.46 2.85
C THR A 121 3.73 -2.10 3.98
N GLY A 122 4.23 -1.66 5.13
CA GLY A 122 3.42 -1.57 6.36
C GLY A 122 2.99 -2.95 6.88
N GLY A 123 3.63 -4.03 6.41
CA GLY A 123 3.23 -5.41 6.67
C GLY A 123 1.96 -5.83 5.93
N HIS A 124 1.60 -5.13 4.85
CA HIS A 124 0.38 -5.37 4.07
C HIS A 124 0.64 -5.15 2.58
N LEU A 125 0.57 -6.24 1.79
CA LEU A 125 0.90 -6.14 0.37
C LEU A 125 -0.13 -5.36 -0.45
N VAL A 126 -1.42 -5.42 -0.10
CA VAL A 126 -2.50 -4.96 -0.98
C VAL A 126 -2.85 -3.48 -0.81
N GLU A 127 -2.62 -2.88 0.36
CA GLU A 127 -2.85 -1.44 0.59
C GLU A 127 -1.72 -0.83 1.41
N THR A 128 -1.15 0.27 0.92
CA THR A 128 -0.06 1.02 1.57
C THR A 128 -0.30 2.54 1.43
N GLY A 129 0.60 3.35 1.97
CA GLY A 129 0.61 4.79 1.74
C GLY A 129 1.25 5.23 0.42
N ASN A 130 1.42 4.34 -0.56
CA ASN A 130 2.14 4.66 -1.80
C ASN A 130 1.29 5.44 -2.81
N ALA A 131 0.02 5.07 -3.00
CA ALA A 131 -0.94 5.80 -3.84
C ALA A 131 -1.75 6.79 -3.01
N ARG A 132 -2.47 7.70 -3.67
CA ARG A 132 -3.46 8.58 -3.04
C ARG A 132 -4.57 7.74 -2.40
N SER A 133 -5.18 8.29 -1.35
CA SER A 133 -6.38 7.67 -0.78
C SER A 133 -7.59 7.87 -1.68
N MET A 134 -8.35 6.81 -1.89
CA MET A 134 -9.60 6.85 -2.66
C MET A 134 -10.74 7.40 -1.80
N PRO A 135 -11.68 8.21 -2.37
CA PRO A 135 -12.90 8.59 -1.70
C PRO A 135 -13.81 7.39 -1.47
N GLY A 136 -14.48 7.37 -0.32
CA GLY A 136 -15.37 6.28 0.02
C GLY A 136 -15.80 6.30 1.47
N TYR A 137 -16.22 5.15 1.99
CA TYR A 137 -16.51 4.97 3.41
C TYR A 137 -15.82 3.71 3.94
N LEU A 138 -15.54 3.71 5.24
CA LEU A 138 -15.03 2.56 5.97
C LEU A 138 -15.72 2.48 7.33
N LEU A 139 -16.42 1.39 7.57
CA LEU A 139 -16.94 1.03 8.89
C LEU A 139 -15.94 0.06 9.53
N SER A 140 -15.37 0.42 10.66
CA SER A 140 -14.40 -0.39 11.40
C SER A 140 -14.96 -0.82 12.74
N LEU A 141 -14.68 -2.06 13.12
CA LEU A 141 -14.96 -2.64 14.43
C LEU A 141 -13.64 -2.84 15.17
N GLU A 142 -13.46 -2.15 16.30
CA GLU A 142 -12.33 -2.41 17.19
C GLU A 142 -12.44 -3.81 17.82
N PRO A 143 -11.34 -4.39 18.33
CA PRO A 143 -11.36 -5.72 18.93
C PRO A 143 -12.43 -5.87 20.02
N VAL A 144 -13.32 -6.84 19.84
CA VAL A 144 -14.40 -7.22 20.77
C VAL A 144 -14.10 -8.59 21.34
N ALA A 145 -14.02 -8.69 22.67
CA ALA A 145 -13.86 -9.97 23.33
C ALA A 145 -15.11 -10.85 23.12
N LEU A 146 -14.91 -12.11 22.77
CA LEU A 146 -15.99 -13.08 22.68
C LEU A 146 -16.34 -13.58 24.11
N PRO A 147 -17.56 -13.33 24.62
CA PRO A 147 -17.88 -13.49 26.05
C PRO A 147 -17.62 -14.88 26.64
N TRP A 148 -17.81 -15.94 25.82
CA TRP A 148 -17.61 -17.33 26.25
C TRP A 148 -16.15 -17.80 26.30
N THR A 149 -15.21 -16.96 25.88
CA THR A 149 -13.78 -17.31 25.76
C THR A 149 -12.93 -16.79 26.92
N ARG A 150 -13.55 -16.22 27.95
CA ARG A 150 -12.86 -15.56 29.08
C ARG A 150 -11.81 -14.53 28.60
N GLU A 151 -12.19 -13.73 27.59
CA GLU A 151 -11.34 -12.71 26.96
C GLU A 151 -10.08 -13.24 26.26
N HIS A 152 -10.01 -14.54 25.95
CA HIS A 152 -8.90 -15.08 25.17
C HIS A 152 -9.07 -14.84 23.66
N LEU A 153 -10.32 -14.82 23.15
CA LEU A 153 -10.58 -14.57 21.72
C LEU A 153 -11.26 -13.22 21.50
N TRP A 154 -10.74 -12.48 20.52
CA TRP A 154 -11.22 -11.16 20.13
C TRP A 154 -11.47 -11.13 18.63
N LEU A 155 -12.63 -10.61 18.24
CA LEU A 155 -13.02 -10.39 16.85
C LEU A 155 -12.90 -8.90 16.52
N TYR A 156 -12.37 -8.57 15.36
CA TYR A 156 -12.32 -7.20 14.81
C TYR A 156 -12.42 -7.22 13.30
N GLY A 157 -12.65 -6.06 12.68
CA GLY A 157 -12.75 -6.03 11.23
C GLY A 157 -13.07 -4.67 10.67
N ALA A 158 -13.21 -4.64 9.34
CA ALA A 158 -13.61 -3.44 8.62
C ALA A 158 -14.41 -3.81 7.38
N TYR A 159 -15.26 -2.90 6.93
CA TYR A 159 -16.10 -3.05 5.74
C TYR A 159 -16.26 -1.70 5.07
N GLY A 160 -15.94 -1.60 3.81
CA GLY A 160 -15.99 -0.32 3.11
C GLY A 160 -16.04 -0.45 1.60
N ASP A 161 -16.37 0.65 0.96
CA ASP A 161 -16.36 0.79 -0.48
C ASP A 161 -15.78 2.13 -0.86
N TYR A 162 -15.00 2.13 -1.93
CA TYR A 162 -14.31 3.28 -2.47
C TYR A 162 -14.56 3.40 -3.96
N MET A 163 -14.23 4.56 -4.52
CA MET A 163 -14.36 4.83 -5.94
C MET A 163 -13.05 5.38 -6.50
N THR A 164 -12.65 4.87 -7.65
CA THR A 164 -11.56 5.46 -8.41
C THR A 164 -12.04 6.72 -9.14
N MET A 165 -11.21 7.78 -9.08
CA MET A 165 -11.49 9.08 -9.73
C MET A 165 -10.36 9.52 -10.66
N ASP A 166 -9.43 8.60 -10.93
CA ASP A 166 -8.33 8.84 -11.86
C ASP A 166 -8.72 8.45 -13.28
N ASP A 167 -7.93 8.92 -14.22
CA ASP A 167 -8.00 8.53 -15.62
C ASP A 167 -7.41 7.12 -15.76
N ARG A 168 -8.26 6.14 -16.10
CA ARG A 168 -7.92 4.72 -16.12
C ARG A 168 -8.70 3.95 -17.18
N HIS A 169 -8.28 2.71 -17.49
CA HIS A 169 -8.88 1.91 -18.57
C HIS A 169 -10.37 1.60 -18.33
N VAL A 170 -10.76 1.28 -17.10
CA VAL A 170 -12.16 1.10 -16.69
C VAL A 170 -12.52 2.27 -15.80
N GLU A 171 -13.18 3.28 -16.37
CA GLU A 171 -13.49 4.53 -15.67
C GLU A 171 -14.52 4.33 -14.56
N GLY A 172 -14.32 5.00 -13.43
CA GLY A 172 -15.24 4.96 -12.28
C GLY A 172 -15.37 3.58 -11.64
N ALA A 173 -14.33 2.74 -11.72
CA ALA A 173 -14.32 1.46 -11.04
C ALA A 173 -14.48 1.64 -9.53
N LEU A 174 -15.23 0.75 -8.91
CA LEU A 174 -15.43 0.70 -7.46
C LEU A 174 -14.43 -0.27 -6.83
N VAL A 175 -14.07 -0.02 -5.58
CA VAL A 175 -13.21 -0.90 -4.80
C VAL A 175 -13.91 -1.27 -3.52
N HIS A 176 -14.25 -2.55 -3.37
CA HIS A 176 -14.78 -3.12 -2.13
C HIS A 176 -13.62 -3.54 -1.22
N ARG A 177 -13.78 -3.39 0.09
CA ARG A 177 -12.88 -3.91 1.12
C ARG A 177 -13.66 -4.58 2.22
N MET A 178 -13.22 -5.78 2.60
CA MET A 178 -13.74 -6.49 3.78
C MET A 178 -12.58 -7.11 4.55
N ARG A 179 -12.48 -6.79 5.83
CA ARG A 179 -11.46 -7.30 6.73
C ARG A 179 -12.09 -8.05 7.89
N VAL A 180 -11.58 -9.23 8.18
CA VAL A 180 -11.95 -9.99 9.37
C VAL A 180 -10.68 -10.44 10.07
N GLY A 181 -10.55 -10.11 11.33
CA GLY A 181 -9.41 -10.47 12.18
C GLY A 181 -9.85 -11.18 13.45
N LEU A 182 -9.13 -12.25 13.79
CA LEU A 182 -9.28 -12.98 15.04
C LEU A 182 -7.97 -12.87 15.82
N ARG A 183 -8.05 -12.40 17.06
CA ARG A 183 -6.93 -12.35 17.99
C ARG A 183 -7.11 -13.38 19.09
N TYR A 184 -6.10 -14.19 19.34
CA TYR A 184 -5.98 -15.05 20.50
C TYR A 184 -4.96 -14.46 21.49
N ALA A 185 -5.45 -14.02 22.66
CA ALA A 185 -4.61 -13.59 23.78
C ALA A 185 -4.25 -14.81 24.63
N ALA A 186 -3.07 -15.40 24.36
CA ALA A 186 -2.62 -16.57 25.11
C ALA A 186 -2.25 -16.19 26.55
N THR A 187 -1.71 -15.00 26.74
CA THR A 187 -1.42 -14.36 28.03
C THR A 187 -1.60 -12.84 27.91
N ASP A 188 -1.49 -12.11 29.00
CA ASP A 188 -1.49 -10.63 28.99
C ASP A 188 -0.35 -10.04 28.13
N ARG A 189 0.68 -10.83 27.86
CA ARG A 189 1.87 -10.41 27.10
C ARG A 189 1.97 -11.00 25.70
N LEU A 190 1.35 -12.15 25.43
CA LEU A 190 1.47 -12.89 24.19
C LEU A 190 0.14 -12.99 23.46
N SER A 191 0.09 -12.50 22.24
CA SER A 191 -1.07 -12.61 21.36
C SER A 191 -0.71 -13.10 19.97
N PHE A 192 -1.67 -13.77 19.34
CA PHE A 192 -1.64 -14.25 17.97
C PHE A 192 -2.82 -13.62 17.22
N ASP A 193 -2.58 -13.09 16.04
CA ASP A 193 -3.64 -12.58 15.16
C ASP A 193 -3.64 -13.39 13.87
N ALA A 194 -4.83 -13.71 13.37
CA ALA A 194 -5.08 -14.21 12.04
C ALA A 194 -6.09 -13.26 11.36
N VAL A 195 -5.73 -12.72 10.20
CA VAL A 195 -6.53 -11.72 9.50
C VAL A 195 -6.67 -12.11 8.04
N ILE A 196 -7.88 -11.96 7.50
CA ILE A 196 -8.13 -11.92 6.06
C ILE A 196 -8.54 -10.49 5.74
N ASP A 197 -7.81 -9.86 4.82
CA ASP A 197 -8.14 -8.53 4.28
C ASP A 197 -8.37 -8.66 2.78
N HIS A 198 -9.63 -8.62 2.38
CA HIS A 198 -10.10 -8.85 1.02
C HIS A 198 -10.42 -7.54 0.33
N TYR A 199 -10.01 -7.44 -0.92
CA TYR A 199 -10.29 -6.32 -1.80
C TYR A 199 -10.83 -6.81 -3.14
N ALA A 200 -11.74 -6.05 -3.74
CA ALA A 200 -12.24 -6.32 -5.08
C ALA A 200 -12.44 -5.01 -5.85
N MET A 201 -11.76 -4.87 -6.99
CA MET A 201 -12.07 -3.81 -7.96
C MET A 201 -13.15 -4.32 -8.90
N TRP A 202 -14.26 -3.58 -9.02
CA TRP A 202 -15.43 -4.05 -9.75
C TRP A 202 -16.21 -2.89 -10.36
N ALA A 203 -17.20 -3.19 -11.20
CA ALA A 203 -18.01 -2.21 -11.92
C ALA A 203 -17.17 -1.24 -12.78
N GLY A 204 -17.69 -0.05 -13.03
CA GLY A 204 -17.08 0.95 -13.90
C GLY A 204 -17.48 0.80 -15.36
N HIS A 205 -16.98 1.70 -16.18
CA HIS A 205 -17.24 1.75 -17.61
C HIS A 205 -16.03 1.27 -18.40
N HIS A 206 -16.17 0.10 -19.04
CA HIS A 206 -15.13 -0.45 -19.91
C HIS A 206 -15.26 0.12 -21.33
N PRO A 207 -14.19 0.57 -22.00
CA PRO A 207 -14.29 1.28 -23.28
C PRO A 207 -14.75 0.40 -24.45
N THR A 208 -14.54 -0.90 -24.41
CA THR A 208 -14.80 -1.82 -25.54
C THR A 208 -15.47 -3.13 -25.17
N ASP A 209 -15.65 -3.42 -23.88
CA ASP A 209 -16.20 -4.69 -23.39
C ASP A 209 -17.44 -4.44 -22.53
N VAL A 210 -18.09 -5.51 -22.07
CA VAL A 210 -19.27 -5.43 -21.22
C VAL A 210 -18.96 -4.69 -19.92
N SER A 211 -19.69 -3.60 -19.64
CA SER A 211 -19.60 -2.92 -18.36
C SER A 211 -20.53 -3.55 -17.33
N TYR A 212 -20.01 -3.87 -16.15
CA TYR A 212 -20.80 -4.46 -15.08
C TYR A 212 -21.65 -3.41 -14.37
N PRO A 213 -23.00 -3.53 -14.38
CA PRO A 213 -23.83 -2.57 -13.70
C PRO A 213 -23.72 -2.69 -12.19
N VAL A 214 -23.79 -1.55 -11.50
CA VAL A 214 -23.84 -1.48 -10.03
C VAL A 214 -25.24 -1.91 -9.58
N THR A 215 -25.37 -3.20 -9.24
CA THR A 215 -26.62 -3.80 -8.72
C THR A 215 -26.33 -4.54 -7.42
N ILE A 216 -27.35 -4.67 -6.55
CA ILE A 216 -27.23 -5.44 -5.31
C ILE A 216 -26.80 -6.90 -5.60
N LYS A 217 -27.31 -7.48 -6.70
CA LYS A 217 -26.95 -8.85 -7.10
C LYS A 217 -25.47 -8.98 -7.42
N ASN A 218 -24.90 -8.06 -8.20
CA ASN A 218 -23.47 -8.06 -8.53
C ASN A 218 -22.62 -7.73 -7.29
N TYR A 219 -23.07 -6.77 -6.47
CA TYR A 219 -22.39 -6.44 -5.23
C TYR A 219 -22.25 -7.64 -4.28
N ILE A 220 -23.35 -8.41 -4.07
CA ILE A 220 -23.29 -9.63 -3.26
C ILE A 220 -22.30 -10.65 -3.86
N LYS A 221 -22.23 -10.78 -5.19
CA LYS A 221 -21.25 -11.66 -5.83
C LYS A 221 -19.82 -11.20 -5.58
N VAL A 222 -19.55 -9.89 -5.68
CA VAL A 222 -18.24 -9.29 -5.37
C VAL A 222 -17.84 -9.59 -3.94
N VAL A 223 -18.70 -9.27 -2.97
CA VAL A 223 -18.44 -9.48 -1.54
C VAL A 223 -18.24 -10.95 -1.18
N THR A 224 -18.90 -11.86 -1.89
CA THR A 224 -18.84 -13.31 -1.62
C THR A 224 -17.93 -14.09 -2.54
N GLY A 225 -17.14 -13.42 -3.40
CA GLY A 225 -16.22 -14.07 -4.34
C GLY A 225 -16.91 -15.04 -5.29
N ARG A 226 -18.05 -14.65 -5.91
CA ARG A 226 -18.80 -15.52 -6.83
C ARG A 226 -18.61 -15.13 -8.29
N HIS A 227 -18.82 -16.11 -9.17
CA HIS A 227 -18.74 -15.93 -10.63
C HIS A 227 -19.76 -14.92 -11.18
N ALA A 228 -19.42 -14.26 -12.29
CA ALA A 228 -20.30 -13.26 -12.93
C ALA A 228 -21.63 -13.85 -13.43
N GLY A 229 -21.66 -15.05 -13.96
CA GLY A 229 -22.78 -15.67 -14.66
C GLY A 229 -22.76 -15.38 -16.16
N GLU A 230 -23.83 -15.75 -16.88
CA GLU A 230 -23.88 -15.77 -18.38
C GLU A 230 -23.63 -14.40 -19.05
N GLY A 231 -23.91 -13.28 -18.37
CA GLY A 231 -23.67 -11.94 -18.91
C GLY A 231 -22.28 -11.37 -18.66
N GLY A 232 -21.35 -12.14 -18.07
CA GLY A 232 -19.99 -11.71 -17.76
C GLY A 232 -18.97 -12.02 -18.85
N THR A 233 -17.77 -11.45 -18.71
CA THR A 233 -16.61 -11.85 -19.52
C THR A 233 -16.29 -13.33 -19.32
N MET A 234 -15.55 -13.94 -20.24
CA MET A 234 -15.13 -15.35 -20.09
C MET A 234 -14.32 -15.55 -18.80
N SER A 235 -13.41 -14.64 -18.49
CA SER A 235 -12.63 -14.66 -17.26
C SER A 235 -13.48 -14.63 -16.01
N ASP A 236 -14.45 -13.69 -15.91
CA ASP A 236 -15.29 -13.54 -14.72
C ASP A 236 -16.36 -14.62 -14.58
N ARG A 237 -16.64 -15.34 -15.67
CA ARG A 237 -17.52 -16.53 -15.65
C ARG A 237 -16.81 -17.77 -15.15
N LEU A 238 -15.53 -17.90 -15.44
CA LEU A 238 -14.67 -19.02 -15.01
C LEU A 238 -14.10 -18.81 -13.61
N ASN A 239 -13.80 -17.55 -13.28
CA ASN A 239 -13.28 -17.11 -12.00
C ASN A 239 -14.34 -16.38 -11.17
N VAL A 240 -13.95 -15.30 -10.52
CA VAL A 240 -14.80 -14.43 -9.71
C VAL A 240 -15.05 -13.12 -10.43
N ILE A 241 -16.18 -12.46 -10.17
CA ILE A 241 -16.52 -11.16 -10.77
C ILE A 241 -15.56 -10.08 -10.24
N GLY A 242 -14.94 -9.34 -11.15
CA GLY A 242 -14.01 -8.26 -10.83
C GLY A 242 -12.57 -8.72 -10.65
N ASP A 243 -11.71 -7.78 -10.26
CA ASP A 243 -10.32 -8.03 -9.91
C ASP A 243 -10.22 -8.18 -8.39
N GLN A 244 -10.17 -9.41 -7.91
CA GLN A 244 -10.20 -9.72 -6.49
C GLN A 244 -8.82 -10.15 -6.01
N GLY A 245 -8.44 -9.65 -4.85
CA GLY A 245 -7.19 -9.98 -4.21
C GLY A 245 -7.23 -9.64 -2.73
N GLY A 246 -6.18 -9.95 -2.02
CA GLY A 246 -6.11 -9.67 -0.60
C GLY A 246 -4.86 -10.20 0.04
N SER A 247 -4.90 -10.24 1.36
CA SER A 247 -3.84 -10.69 2.24
C SER A 247 -4.37 -11.62 3.32
N GLU A 248 -3.65 -12.69 3.56
CA GLU A 248 -3.82 -13.59 4.72
C GLU A 248 -2.67 -13.32 5.68
N ILE A 249 -2.97 -12.67 6.81
CA ILE A 249 -1.95 -12.13 7.71
C ILE A 249 -1.94 -12.92 9.01
N PHE A 250 -0.78 -13.43 9.36
CA PHE A 250 -0.51 -14.08 10.64
C PHE A 250 0.49 -13.26 11.43
N ARG A 251 0.15 -12.93 12.67
CA ARG A 251 0.95 -12.06 13.52
C ARG A 251 1.12 -12.66 14.91
N ILE A 252 2.32 -12.56 15.44
CA ILE A 252 2.65 -12.89 16.83
C ILE A 252 3.20 -11.63 17.48
N THR A 253 2.62 -11.22 18.61
CA THR A 253 3.09 -10.05 19.35
C THR A 253 3.38 -10.46 20.80
N TYR A 254 4.61 -10.14 21.25
CA TYR A 254 5.00 -10.25 22.65
C TYR A 254 5.28 -8.86 23.22
N ARG A 255 4.60 -8.52 24.32
CA ARG A 255 4.72 -7.23 25.02
C ARG A 255 5.37 -7.43 26.37
N ALA A 256 6.61 -6.95 26.52
CA ALA A 256 7.26 -6.80 27.80
C ALA A 256 7.01 -5.37 28.36
N ASP A 257 7.40 -5.13 29.59
CA ASP A 257 7.18 -3.82 30.24
C ASP A 257 7.91 -2.67 29.52
N LYS A 258 9.07 -2.94 28.91
CA LYS A 258 9.92 -1.91 28.30
C LYS A 258 10.08 -2.04 26.79
N TRP A 259 9.53 -3.07 26.17
CA TRP A 259 9.65 -3.32 24.75
C TRP A 259 8.54 -4.25 24.22
N THR A 260 8.34 -4.20 22.93
CA THR A 260 7.43 -5.08 22.19
C THR A 260 8.18 -5.68 21.01
N VAL A 261 7.99 -6.96 20.76
CA VAL A 261 8.41 -7.64 19.52
C VAL A 261 7.15 -8.10 18.78
N THR A 262 7.14 -7.87 17.48
CA THR A 262 6.08 -8.38 16.60
C THR A 262 6.73 -9.07 15.41
N ALA A 263 6.32 -10.31 15.15
CA ALA A 263 6.61 -11.04 13.93
C ALA A 263 5.31 -11.19 13.14
N GLN A 264 5.37 -10.96 11.83
CA GLN A 264 4.22 -11.07 10.94
C GLN A 264 4.60 -11.74 9.63
N HIS A 265 3.70 -12.53 9.11
CA HIS A 265 3.73 -13.09 7.76
C HIS A 265 2.44 -12.70 7.04
N ASP A 266 2.56 -12.06 5.88
CA ASP A 266 1.48 -11.68 4.98
C ASP A 266 1.59 -12.51 3.70
N ILE A 267 0.59 -13.33 3.41
CA ILE A 267 0.49 -14.13 2.18
C ILE A 267 -0.48 -13.41 1.25
N PRO A 268 -0.02 -12.91 0.09
CA PRO A 268 -0.94 -12.33 -0.89
C PRO A 268 -1.77 -13.41 -1.55
N TYR A 269 -2.99 -13.10 -1.91
CA TYR A 269 -3.79 -13.91 -2.82
C TYR A 269 -4.39 -13.06 -3.93
N ASN A 270 -4.52 -13.66 -5.10
CA ASN A 270 -5.19 -13.08 -6.24
C ASN A 270 -6.21 -14.11 -6.71
N ASP A 271 -7.48 -13.70 -6.81
CA ASP A 271 -8.64 -14.57 -7.07
C ASP A 271 -9.00 -15.61 -5.96
N GLY A 272 -9.95 -16.50 -6.28
CA GLY A 272 -10.46 -17.49 -5.32
C GLY A 272 -9.49 -18.65 -5.04
N SER A 273 -8.58 -18.96 -5.95
CA SER A 273 -7.60 -20.04 -5.78
C SER A 273 -6.54 -19.66 -4.75
N GLY A 274 -6.11 -18.40 -4.73
CA GLY A 274 -5.11 -17.88 -3.80
C GLY A 274 -5.55 -17.94 -2.33
N MET A 275 -6.86 -17.85 -2.03
CA MET A 275 -7.41 -17.97 -0.66
C MET A 275 -7.16 -19.32 0.03
N GLY A 276 -6.63 -20.30 -0.66
CA GLY A 276 -6.26 -21.59 -0.11
C GLY A 276 -4.77 -21.73 0.18
N PHE A 277 -4.03 -20.66 0.38
CA PHE A 277 -2.57 -20.63 0.59
C PHE A 277 -1.74 -21.12 -0.60
N TYR A 278 -2.32 -21.19 -1.79
CA TYR A 278 -1.60 -21.67 -2.97
C TYR A 278 -0.45 -20.74 -3.39
N ASN A 279 -0.47 -19.49 -2.94
CA ASN A 279 0.62 -18.54 -3.18
C ASN A 279 1.82 -18.73 -2.26
N PHE A 280 1.71 -19.49 -1.17
CA PHE A 280 2.87 -19.82 -0.34
C PHE A 280 3.97 -20.52 -1.16
N PRO A 281 5.26 -20.13 -1.12
CA PRO A 281 5.89 -19.30 -0.08
C PRO A 281 5.93 -17.78 -0.35
N ASP A 282 5.17 -17.25 -1.31
CA ASP A 282 5.11 -15.81 -1.53
C ASP A 282 4.58 -15.11 -0.29
N GLY A 283 5.12 -13.92 -0.04
CA GLY A 283 4.67 -13.09 1.05
C GLY A 283 5.70 -12.11 1.56
N VAL A 284 5.29 -11.38 2.59
CA VAL A 284 6.13 -10.46 3.36
C VAL A 284 6.29 -10.96 4.78
N ASN A 285 7.54 -11.18 5.18
CA ASN A 285 7.92 -11.50 6.54
C ASN A 285 8.44 -10.25 7.22
N THR A 286 7.80 -9.82 8.29
CA THR A 286 8.21 -8.62 9.03
C THR A 286 8.52 -8.98 10.47
N LEU A 287 9.65 -8.48 10.98
CA LEU A 287 10.03 -8.55 12.38
C LEU A 287 10.28 -7.13 12.87
N SER A 288 9.56 -6.70 13.89
CA SER A 288 9.79 -5.41 14.52
C SER A 288 10.09 -5.54 16.00
N PHE A 289 10.98 -4.67 16.45
CA PHE A 289 11.33 -4.46 17.85
C PHE A 289 11.10 -2.98 18.18
N SER A 290 10.36 -2.72 19.25
CA SER A 290 9.95 -1.37 19.62
C SER A 290 10.11 -1.15 21.12
N PHE A 291 10.90 -0.15 21.55
CA PHE A 291 10.98 0.25 22.94
C PHE A 291 9.79 1.11 23.35
N THR A 292 9.35 0.98 24.58
CA THR A 292 8.29 1.83 25.18
C THR A 292 8.78 3.28 25.30
N ASP A 293 10.04 3.50 25.69
CA ASP A 293 10.67 4.82 25.69
C ASP A 293 11.05 5.24 24.26
N LYS A 294 10.28 6.14 23.66
CA LYS A 294 10.50 6.68 22.31
C LYS A 294 11.53 7.80 22.25
N ASN A 295 12.08 8.24 23.38
CA ASN A 295 13.13 9.28 23.39
C ASN A 295 14.55 8.70 23.33
N ARG A 296 14.68 7.47 22.81
CA ARG A 296 15.99 6.81 22.62
C ARG A 296 16.59 7.20 21.27
N TRP A 297 17.90 7.08 21.14
CA TRP A 297 18.59 7.16 19.85
C TRP A 297 18.04 6.16 18.84
N VAL A 298 17.85 4.92 19.27
CA VAL A 298 17.12 3.91 18.52
C VAL A 298 15.99 3.43 19.40
N SER A 299 14.78 3.69 19.01
CA SER A 299 13.54 3.26 19.69
C SER A 299 12.82 2.15 18.96
N ASP A 300 13.00 2.08 17.64
CA ASP A 300 12.31 1.13 16.77
C ASP A 300 13.28 0.55 15.74
N ILE A 301 13.18 -0.76 15.53
CA ILE A 301 13.95 -1.52 14.55
C ILE A 301 12.96 -2.39 13.80
N LEU A 302 13.04 -2.41 12.49
CA LEU A 302 12.21 -3.26 11.64
C LEU A 302 13.09 -3.94 10.59
N TYR A 303 12.87 -5.23 10.42
CA TYR A 303 13.37 -6.00 9.29
C TYR A 303 12.19 -6.58 8.52
N GLU A 304 12.24 -6.44 7.20
CA GLU A 304 11.21 -6.96 6.30
C GLU A 304 11.87 -7.72 5.15
N HIS A 305 11.37 -8.91 4.90
CA HIS A 305 11.80 -9.75 3.77
C HIS A 305 10.58 -10.08 2.93
N GLN A 306 10.65 -9.79 1.65
CA GLN A 306 9.61 -10.11 0.67
C GLN A 306 10.11 -11.14 -0.34
N TYR A 307 9.19 -12.02 -0.71
CA TYR A 307 9.35 -12.97 -1.80
C TYR A 307 8.03 -13.09 -2.54
N THR A 308 7.98 -12.74 -3.83
CA THR A 308 6.78 -12.78 -4.66
C THR A 308 7.05 -13.39 -6.04
N LEU A 309 7.87 -14.44 -6.08
CA LEU A 309 8.27 -15.09 -7.33
C LEU A 309 7.43 -16.29 -7.69
N TYR A 310 6.73 -16.90 -6.71
CA TYR A 310 6.03 -18.17 -6.92
C TYR A 310 4.69 -17.99 -7.62
N GLN A 311 3.86 -17.02 -7.20
CA GLN A 311 2.59 -16.62 -7.81
C GLN A 311 1.70 -17.81 -8.20
N SER A 312 1.30 -18.63 -7.22
CA SER A 312 0.58 -19.90 -7.36
C SER A 312 1.32 -20.99 -8.16
N GLY A 313 2.55 -20.75 -8.55
CA GLY A 313 3.41 -21.69 -9.26
C GLY A 313 2.84 -22.24 -10.57
N PRO A 314 3.51 -23.21 -11.16
CA PRO A 314 3.01 -23.93 -12.31
C PRO A 314 2.09 -25.06 -11.84
N ILE A 315 0.86 -24.77 -11.52
CA ILE A 315 -0.12 -25.83 -11.25
C ILE A 315 -0.60 -26.35 -12.60
N ASN A 316 -0.29 -27.60 -12.92
CA ASN A 316 -0.86 -28.31 -14.04
C ASN A 316 -2.31 -28.64 -13.71
N GLY A 317 -3.23 -27.77 -14.06
CA GLY A 317 -4.66 -27.95 -13.90
C GLY A 317 -5.37 -27.76 -15.22
N GLU A 318 -6.36 -28.60 -15.53
CA GLU A 318 -7.29 -28.34 -16.59
C GLU A 318 -8.45 -27.51 -16.05
N LEU A 319 -8.83 -26.44 -16.78
CA LEU A 319 -10.06 -25.71 -16.53
C LEU A 319 -11.22 -26.46 -17.18
N PHE A 320 -12.32 -26.61 -16.46
CA PHE A 320 -13.54 -27.24 -16.95
C PHE A 320 -14.70 -26.25 -16.96
N ASP A 321 -15.58 -26.35 -17.95
CA ASP A 321 -16.85 -25.65 -17.96
C ASP A 321 -17.84 -26.27 -16.95
N ASP A 322 -19.01 -25.65 -16.77
CA ASP A 322 -20.08 -26.16 -15.89
C ASP A 322 -20.64 -27.54 -16.32
N LYS A 323 -20.25 -28.04 -17.49
CA LYS A 323 -20.64 -29.33 -18.03
C LYS A 323 -19.51 -30.36 -17.95
N GLY A 324 -18.35 -29.97 -17.39
CA GLY A 324 -17.20 -30.86 -17.25
C GLY A 324 -16.34 -31.00 -18.52
N ASN A 325 -16.50 -30.13 -19.52
CA ASN A 325 -15.61 -30.13 -20.69
C ASN A 325 -14.37 -29.33 -20.41
N SER A 326 -13.20 -29.83 -20.81
CA SER A 326 -11.94 -29.08 -20.68
C SER A 326 -11.97 -27.82 -21.55
N LEU A 327 -11.72 -26.68 -20.92
CA LEU A 327 -11.56 -25.39 -21.58
C LEU A 327 -10.09 -25.06 -21.85
N THR A 328 -9.20 -25.95 -21.38
CA THR A 328 -7.75 -25.76 -21.51
C THR A 328 -7.30 -26.28 -22.87
N PRO A 329 -6.67 -25.46 -23.72
CA PRO A 329 -6.04 -25.95 -24.92
C PRO A 329 -4.97 -27.01 -24.58
N PRO A 330 -4.81 -28.04 -25.41
CA PRO A 330 -3.80 -29.08 -25.19
C PRO A 330 -2.40 -28.47 -25.02
N GLY A 331 -1.72 -28.80 -23.93
CA GLY A 331 -0.36 -28.34 -23.63
C GLY A 331 -0.27 -26.94 -22.99
N VAL A 332 -1.38 -26.31 -22.63
CA VAL A 332 -1.43 -25.04 -21.91
C VAL A 332 -1.79 -25.31 -20.45
N SER A 333 -0.96 -24.85 -19.51
CA SER A 333 -1.32 -24.76 -18.08
C SER A 333 -2.08 -23.46 -17.88
N THR A 334 -3.28 -23.50 -17.30
CA THR A 334 -4.14 -22.32 -17.07
C THR A 334 -4.38 -22.06 -15.60
N VAL A 335 -3.89 -22.92 -14.73
CA VAL A 335 -3.99 -22.78 -13.28
C VAL A 335 -2.59 -22.50 -12.73
N GLY A 336 -2.46 -21.48 -11.95
CA GLY A 336 -1.18 -20.93 -11.47
C GLY A 336 -0.74 -19.71 -12.29
N ILE A 337 0.45 -19.21 -12.01
CA ILE A 337 1.02 -17.98 -12.61
C ILE A 337 0.09 -16.79 -12.37
N ASP A 338 -0.28 -16.58 -11.12
CA ASP A 338 -0.93 -15.33 -10.73
C ASP A 338 -0.03 -14.15 -11.11
N ASN A 339 -0.64 -13.11 -11.62
CA ASN A 339 0.08 -11.90 -12.03
C ASN A 339 -0.36 -10.77 -11.11
N TYR A 340 0.19 -10.74 -9.89
CA TYR A 340 -0.25 -9.84 -8.84
C TYR A 340 -0.46 -8.41 -9.33
N PHE A 341 -1.60 -7.84 -8.96
CA PHE A 341 -2.03 -6.47 -9.28
C PHE A 341 -2.26 -6.19 -10.77
N SER A 342 -2.25 -7.23 -11.60
CA SER A 342 -2.55 -7.15 -13.04
C SER A 342 -3.83 -7.91 -13.36
N ASN A 343 -4.70 -7.29 -14.14
CA ASN A 343 -5.96 -7.90 -14.57
C ASN A 343 -6.20 -7.60 -16.03
N SER A 344 -6.76 -8.56 -16.78
CA SER A 344 -7.00 -8.42 -18.23
C SER A 344 -8.13 -7.45 -18.55
N TYR A 345 -9.12 -7.31 -17.67
CA TYR A 345 -10.23 -6.39 -17.79
C TYR A 345 -9.88 -5.01 -17.19
N TYR A 346 -9.40 -4.96 -15.94
CA TYR A 346 -8.94 -3.74 -15.27
C TYR A 346 -7.47 -3.47 -15.61
N ARG A 347 -7.18 -3.16 -16.88
CA ARG A 347 -5.81 -3.10 -17.45
C ARG A 347 -4.89 -2.07 -16.79
N SER A 348 -5.42 -1.07 -16.12
CA SER A 348 -4.60 -0.15 -15.31
C SER A 348 -3.98 -0.86 -14.10
N GLY A 349 -4.45 -2.06 -13.76
CA GLY A 349 -4.01 -2.84 -12.63
C GLY A 349 -4.43 -2.21 -11.28
N TRP A 350 -3.85 -2.74 -10.20
CA TRP A 350 -4.08 -2.27 -8.83
C TRP A 350 -3.31 -0.97 -8.55
N THR A 351 -3.68 0.08 -9.31
CA THR A 351 -3.05 1.40 -9.26
C THR A 351 -4.09 2.49 -9.06
N TYR A 352 -3.66 3.64 -8.55
CA TYR A 352 -4.47 4.86 -8.45
C TYR A 352 -3.59 6.09 -8.67
N HIS A 353 -4.00 6.98 -9.58
CA HIS A 353 -3.20 8.10 -10.07
C HIS A 353 -1.78 7.70 -10.48
N GLY A 354 -1.66 6.56 -11.17
CA GLY A 354 -0.40 6.05 -11.72
C GLY A 354 0.56 5.44 -10.70
N ARG A 355 0.14 5.24 -9.44
CA ARG A 355 0.91 4.57 -8.40
C ARG A 355 0.23 3.28 -7.94
N VAL A 356 1.00 2.28 -7.59
CA VAL A 356 0.48 1.04 -7.01
C VAL A 356 -0.20 1.34 -5.68
N ILE A 357 -1.41 0.85 -5.48
CA ILE A 357 -2.19 1.03 -4.24
C ILE A 357 -1.56 0.24 -3.11
N GLY A 358 -1.05 -0.95 -3.43
CA GLY A 358 -0.37 -1.85 -2.49
C GLY A 358 1.13 -1.66 -2.45
N ASP A 359 1.83 -2.77 -2.52
CA ASP A 359 3.28 -2.87 -2.39
C ASP A 359 4.05 -1.90 -3.31
N PRO A 360 4.80 -0.96 -2.76
CA PRO A 360 5.54 0.03 -3.55
C PRO A 360 6.78 -0.55 -4.27
N LEU A 361 7.19 -1.79 -4.01
CA LEU A 361 8.22 -2.49 -4.79
C LEU A 361 7.66 -3.05 -6.11
N PHE A 362 6.35 -3.13 -6.24
CA PHE A 362 5.73 -3.42 -7.52
C PHE A 362 5.65 -2.13 -8.34
N LEU A 363 6.04 -2.22 -9.60
CA LEU A 363 6.17 -1.04 -10.45
C LEU A 363 5.08 -0.97 -11.52
N PRO A 364 4.44 0.18 -11.68
CA PRO A 364 3.63 0.45 -12.86
C PRO A 364 4.51 0.48 -14.11
N ARG A 365 3.97 0.09 -15.26
CA ARG A 365 4.69 0.12 -16.54
C ARG A 365 5.18 1.51 -16.89
N GLY A 366 6.40 1.57 -17.41
CA GLY A 366 7.07 2.79 -17.85
C GLY A 366 7.89 3.45 -16.75
N VAL A 367 8.02 2.85 -15.56
CA VAL A 367 8.89 3.38 -14.50
C VAL A 367 10.34 2.97 -14.73
N HIS A 368 10.59 1.70 -15.05
CA HIS A 368 11.96 1.22 -15.24
C HIS A 368 12.65 1.84 -16.46
N ASP A 369 11.99 1.85 -17.61
CA ASP A 369 12.53 2.41 -18.84
C ASP A 369 12.37 3.93 -18.95
N GLN A 370 11.77 4.55 -17.94
CA GLN A 370 11.48 5.98 -17.88
C GLN A 370 10.67 6.50 -19.08
N THR A 371 9.97 5.62 -19.79
CA THR A 371 9.06 5.99 -20.87
C THR A 371 7.78 6.59 -20.30
N TRP A 372 7.90 7.78 -19.75
CA TRP A 372 6.79 8.54 -19.26
C TRP A 372 5.95 9.05 -20.44
N THR A 373 4.78 8.47 -20.61
CA THR A 373 3.77 8.99 -21.53
C THR A 373 2.42 9.04 -20.80
N SER A 374 1.50 9.88 -21.27
CA SER A 374 0.09 9.90 -20.83
C SER A 374 -0.60 8.53 -20.97
N ALA A 375 -0.04 7.61 -21.74
CA ALA A 375 -0.48 6.22 -21.87
C ALA A 375 -0.13 5.32 -20.64
N ARG A 376 0.53 5.84 -19.61
CA ARG A 376 0.84 5.13 -18.35
C ARG A 376 -0.41 4.58 -17.66
N ILE A 377 -1.50 5.29 -17.76
CA ILE A 377 -2.80 5.00 -17.15
C ILE A 377 -3.38 3.64 -17.58
N ASN A 378 -3.02 3.14 -18.76
CA ASN A 378 -3.57 1.93 -19.36
C ASN A 378 -2.60 0.74 -19.39
N ARG A 379 -1.49 0.78 -18.63
CA ARG A 379 -0.41 -0.19 -18.84
C ARG A 379 -0.29 -1.29 -17.79
N GLY A 380 -0.94 -1.20 -16.64
CA GLY A 380 -0.82 -2.18 -15.56
C GLY A 380 0.56 -2.22 -14.91
N ILE A 381 0.95 -3.38 -14.41
CA ILE A 381 2.18 -3.60 -13.66
C ILE A 381 3.28 -4.14 -14.57
N GLU A 382 4.50 -3.66 -14.43
CA GLU A 382 5.68 -4.18 -15.15
C GLU A 382 6.61 -5.03 -14.26
N ASN A 383 6.52 -4.87 -12.94
CA ASN A 383 7.32 -5.63 -11.98
C ASN A 383 6.46 -6.00 -10.77
N ASN A 384 6.24 -7.28 -10.55
CA ASN A 384 5.56 -7.83 -9.37
C ASN A 384 6.23 -9.09 -8.84
N ARG A 385 7.35 -9.50 -9.46
CA ARG A 385 8.17 -10.62 -9.03
C ARG A 385 9.44 -10.06 -8.39
N VAL A 386 9.43 -10.01 -7.06
CA VAL A 386 10.45 -9.31 -6.27
C VAL A 386 10.95 -10.20 -5.13
N LYS A 387 12.28 -10.18 -4.91
CA LYS A 387 12.89 -10.54 -3.63
C LYS A 387 13.41 -9.27 -3.00
N SER A 388 13.14 -9.05 -1.72
CA SER A 388 13.69 -7.89 -1.03
C SER A 388 14.15 -8.19 0.38
N HIS A 389 15.10 -7.38 0.83
CA HIS A 389 15.51 -7.25 2.22
C HIS A 389 15.48 -5.77 2.59
N HIS A 390 14.77 -5.45 3.64
CA HIS A 390 14.64 -4.09 4.11
C HIS A 390 14.92 -3.98 5.60
N LEU A 391 15.68 -2.95 5.97
CA LEU A 391 15.98 -2.58 7.35
C LEU A 391 15.50 -1.14 7.58
N GLY A 392 14.63 -0.94 8.56
CA GLY A 392 14.18 0.35 9.05
C GLY A 392 14.65 0.59 10.49
N LEU A 393 15.21 1.75 10.76
CA LEU A 393 15.59 2.21 12.10
C LEU A 393 14.93 3.55 12.39
N GLY A 394 14.35 3.71 13.57
CA GLY A 394 13.74 4.95 14.02
C GLY A 394 14.16 5.32 15.44
N GLY A 395 14.17 6.62 15.74
CA GLY A 395 14.50 7.13 17.06
C GLY A 395 14.55 8.63 17.11
N LYS A 396 15.18 9.17 18.17
CA LYS A 396 15.36 10.63 18.35
C LYS A 396 16.80 11.00 18.59
N LEU A 397 17.38 11.77 17.66
CA LEU A 397 18.67 12.42 17.85
C LEU A 397 18.57 13.38 19.05
N PHE A 398 19.55 13.30 19.92
CA PHE A 398 19.60 14.14 21.15
C PHE A 398 18.33 14.02 22.01
N ARG A 399 17.61 12.88 21.92
CA ARG A 399 16.34 12.62 22.62
C ARG A 399 15.20 13.58 22.26
N LYS A 400 15.35 14.35 21.20
CA LYS A 400 14.41 15.40 20.81
C LYS A 400 13.97 15.30 19.35
N HIS A 401 14.91 15.16 18.44
CA HIS A 401 14.68 15.31 17.01
C HIS A 401 14.43 13.95 16.35
N PRO A 402 13.21 13.63 15.90
CA PRO A 402 12.90 12.35 15.31
C PRO A 402 13.64 12.16 13.98
N TYR A 403 14.09 10.92 13.75
CA TYR A 403 14.71 10.51 12.51
C TYR A 403 14.36 9.06 12.14
N LYS A 404 14.49 8.72 10.88
CA LYS A 404 14.50 7.34 10.39
C LYS A 404 15.60 7.09 9.38
N LEU A 405 16.12 5.87 9.38
CA LEU A 405 17.04 5.33 8.41
C LEU A 405 16.38 4.11 7.75
N MET A 406 16.37 4.09 6.44
CA MET A 406 15.77 3.04 5.62
C MET A 406 16.82 2.50 4.67
N LEU A 407 16.97 1.19 4.60
CA LEU A 407 17.88 0.53 3.66
C LEU A 407 17.15 -0.65 3.02
N THR A 408 17.01 -0.63 1.71
CA THR A 408 16.31 -1.65 0.94
C THR A 408 17.22 -2.20 -0.14
N TYR A 409 17.34 -3.51 -0.21
CA TYR A 409 17.93 -4.25 -1.31
C TYR A 409 16.84 -5.04 -2.01
N THR A 410 16.78 -4.98 -3.34
CA THR A 410 15.81 -5.74 -4.13
C THR A 410 16.49 -6.47 -5.30
N GLU A 411 15.91 -7.62 -5.66
CA GLU A 411 16.08 -8.30 -6.92
C GLU A 411 14.73 -8.33 -7.65
N ASN A 412 14.69 -7.79 -8.85
CA ASN A 412 13.48 -7.49 -9.60
C ASN A 412 13.46 -8.28 -10.89
N TYR A 413 12.40 -9.06 -11.10
CA TYR A 413 12.34 -10.06 -12.18
C TYR A 413 11.32 -9.69 -13.27
N GLY A 414 10.62 -8.56 -13.13
CA GLY A 414 9.52 -8.18 -14.02
C GLY A 414 8.23 -8.95 -13.69
N THR A 415 7.47 -9.30 -14.71
CA THR A 415 6.29 -10.17 -14.60
C THR A 415 6.53 -11.48 -15.33
N TYR A 416 5.70 -12.51 -15.10
CA TYR A 416 5.80 -13.75 -15.88
C TYR A 416 5.62 -13.53 -17.40
N PRO A 417 4.65 -12.71 -17.86
CA PRO A 417 4.52 -12.42 -19.27
C PRO A 417 5.69 -11.60 -19.86
N ALA A 418 6.32 -10.77 -19.05
CA ALA A 418 7.37 -9.85 -19.47
C ALA A 418 8.50 -9.78 -18.43
N PRO A 419 9.34 -10.83 -18.33
CA PRO A 419 10.48 -10.80 -17.43
C PRO A 419 11.51 -9.78 -17.89
N TYR A 420 12.24 -9.17 -16.94
CA TYR A 420 13.32 -8.24 -17.28
C TYR A 420 14.49 -8.92 -17.97
N THR A 421 14.76 -10.18 -17.62
CA THR A 421 15.81 -10.99 -18.24
C THR A 421 15.23 -12.36 -18.59
N GLY A 422 15.67 -12.90 -19.74
CA GLY A 422 15.19 -14.18 -20.20
C GLY A 422 13.96 -14.08 -21.10
N GLU A 423 13.27 -15.19 -21.28
CA GLU A 423 12.09 -15.28 -22.14
C GLU A 423 10.81 -15.45 -21.30
N SER A 424 9.67 -14.98 -21.83
CA SER A 424 8.36 -15.18 -21.23
C SER A 424 8.11 -16.66 -20.86
N GLN A 425 7.65 -16.91 -19.64
CA GLN A 425 7.47 -18.28 -19.12
C GLN A 425 6.02 -18.79 -19.18
N ILE A 426 5.08 -18.03 -19.75
CA ILE A 426 3.67 -18.43 -19.81
C ILE A 426 3.46 -19.81 -20.47
N GLN A 427 4.37 -20.21 -21.34
CA GLN A 427 4.28 -21.47 -22.11
C GLN A 427 5.41 -22.46 -21.81
N LYS A 428 6.22 -22.23 -20.80
CA LYS A 428 7.38 -23.08 -20.49
C LYS A 428 7.24 -23.73 -19.12
N PRO A 429 7.70 -24.99 -18.96
CA PRO A 429 7.75 -25.63 -17.65
C PRO A 429 8.60 -24.82 -16.66
N TRP A 430 8.13 -24.67 -15.48
CA TRP A 430 8.79 -23.96 -14.39
C TRP A 430 10.20 -24.54 -14.12
N GLY A 431 11.14 -23.67 -13.83
CA GLY A 431 12.51 -24.08 -13.47
C GLY A 431 13.45 -24.33 -14.65
N THR A 432 13.00 -24.16 -15.91
CA THR A 432 13.86 -24.35 -17.08
C THR A 432 14.59 -23.09 -17.54
N VAL A 433 14.30 -21.93 -16.96
CA VAL A 433 14.90 -20.65 -17.33
C VAL A 433 15.65 -20.07 -16.14
N HIS A 434 16.96 -19.86 -16.30
CA HIS A 434 17.77 -19.12 -15.35
C HIS A 434 17.50 -17.62 -15.51
N GLU A 435 16.58 -17.08 -14.71
CA GLU A 435 16.34 -15.65 -14.64
C GLU A 435 17.33 -14.99 -13.67
N THR A 436 17.88 -13.88 -14.07
CA THR A 436 18.66 -13.01 -13.18
C THR A 436 17.87 -11.76 -12.90
N GLY A 437 17.56 -11.50 -11.63
CA GLY A 437 16.87 -10.27 -11.21
C GLY A 437 17.76 -9.04 -11.36
N LEU A 438 17.15 -7.91 -11.72
CA LEU A 438 17.81 -6.60 -11.67
C LEU A 438 18.00 -6.20 -10.21
N LYS A 439 19.23 -5.96 -9.81
CA LYS A 439 19.60 -5.64 -8.43
C LYS A 439 19.55 -4.16 -8.17
N GLN A 440 18.97 -3.78 -7.02
CA GLN A 440 18.85 -2.38 -6.62
C GLN A 440 19.06 -2.21 -5.12
N ILE A 441 19.75 -1.14 -4.75
CA ILE A 441 19.86 -0.64 -3.38
C ILE A 441 19.22 0.74 -3.33
N SER A 442 18.33 0.94 -2.36
CA SER A 442 17.70 2.23 -2.09
C SER A 442 17.83 2.55 -0.62
N ALA A 443 18.35 3.72 -0.28
CA ALA A 443 18.53 4.14 1.09
C ALA A 443 17.95 5.54 1.33
N ALA A 444 17.51 5.80 2.57
CA ALA A 444 17.06 7.10 3.01
C ALA A 444 17.45 7.37 4.46
N PHE A 445 17.90 8.57 4.73
CA PHE A 445 18.01 9.14 6.06
C PHE A 445 17.14 10.39 6.12
N THR A 446 16.05 10.36 6.89
CA THR A 446 15.12 11.48 6.99
C THR A 446 14.91 11.87 8.44
N GLY A 447 14.59 13.12 8.67
CA GLY A 447 14.36 13.58 10.03
C GLY A 447 13.69 14.96 10.09
N GLN A 448 13.43 15.37 11.33
CA GLN A 448 12.80 16.63 11.63
C GLN A 448 13.52 17.29 12.81
N LEU A 449 13.94 18.53 12.61
CA LEU A 449 14.41 19.40 13.69
C LEU A 449 13.21 20.16 14.26
N GLU A 450 12.89 19.92 15.52
CA GLU A 450 11.73 20.50 16.20
C GLU A 450 12.08 21.77 16.93
N SER A 451 11.10 22.70 16.99
CA SER A 451 11.20 24.00 17.69
C SER A 451 12.45 24.79 17.27
N VAL A 452 12.68 24.87 15.96
CA VAL A 452 13.81 25.60 15.38
C VAL A 452 13.70 27.07 15.75
N PHE A 453 14.82 27.71 16.01
CA PHE A 453 14.90 29.09 16.55
C PHE A 453 14.08 29.33 17.84
N ARG A 454 13.78 28.28 18.61
CA ARG A 454 12.90 28.30 19.79
C ARG A 454 11.47 28.77 19.50
N ILE A 455 11.03 28.67 18.25
CA ILE A 455 9.64 28.95 17.84
C ILE A 455 8.82 27.66 18.00
N PRO A 456 7.83 27.61 18.90
CA PRO A 456 6.96 26.47 19.06
C PRO A 456 6.21 26.18 17.75
N GLY A 457 6.11 24.93 17.36
CA GLY A 457 5.41 24.51 16.15
C GLY A 457 6.22 24.67 14.85
N LEU A 458 7.37 25.36 14.87
CA LEU A 458 8.24 25.46 13.69
C LEU A 458 9.20 24.28 13.64
N SER A 459 9.18 23.55 12.54
CA SER A 459 10.07 22.42 12.29
C SER A 459 10.75 22.54 10.94
N VAL A 460 11.98 22.04 10.85
CA VAL A 460 12.70 21.86 9.59
C VAL A 460 12.78 20.37 9.30
N LEU A 461 12.28 19.95 8.15
CA LEU A 461 12.34 18.59 7.63
C LEU A 461 13.55 18.47 6.71
N TYR A 462 14.21 17.33 6.77
CA TYR A 462 15.33 17.03 5.90
C TYR A 462 15.33 15.57 5.49
N GLY A 463 15.89 15.28 4.33
CA GLY A 463 16.08 13.91 3.84
C GLY A 463 17.26 13.82 2.89
N LEU A 464 18.05 12.76 3.06
CA LEU A 464 19.12 12.35 2.15
C LEU A 464 18.78 10.97 1.62
N TYR A 465 18.88 10.78 0.30
CA TYR A 465 18.43 9.59 -0.39
C TYR A 465 19.50 9.10 -1.37
N LEU A 466 19.53 7.79 -1.57
CA LEU A 466 20.44 7.13 -2.48
C LEU A 466 19.71 6.01 -3.22
N ASP A 467 19.84 5.98 -4.53
CA ASP A 467 19.58 4.81 -5.37
C ASP A 467 20.84 4.38 -6.09
N LYS A 468 21.10 3.08 -6.10
CA LYS A 468 22.21 2.47 -6.82
C LYS A 468 21.86 1.08 -7.30
N GLY A 469 21.97 0.85 -8.60
CA GLY A 469 21.72 -0.49 -9.14
C GLY A 469 21.31 -0.53 -10.59
N GLN A 470 20.45 -1.49 -10.93
CA GLN A 470 20.07 -1.81 -12.30
C GLN A 470 18.61 -1.47 -12.63
N LEU A 471 17.77 -1.27 -11.58
CA LEU A 471 16.34 -1.01 -11.77
C LEU A 471 16.07 0.48 -11.99
N TYR A 472 16.70 1.33 -11.18
CA TYR A 472 16.60 2.79 -11.28
C TYR A 472 17.95 3.36 -11.66
N GLN A 473 17.92 4.59 -12.19
CA GLN A 473 19.12 5.36 -12.43
C GLN A 473 19.84 5.65 -11.10
N ASP A 474 21.17 5.47 -11.08
CA ASP A 474 21.98 5.85 -9.90
C ASP A 474 21.73 7.33 -9.58
N ALA A 475 21.29 7.62 -8.36
CA ALA A 475 20.92 8.96 -7.96
C ALA A 475 21.16 9.23 -6.47
N ILE A 476 21.54 10.46 -6.17
CA ILE A 476 21.52 11.02 -4.82
C ILE A 476 20.44 12.09 -4.79
N GLY A 477 19.59 12.05 -3.76
CA GLY A 477 18.52 13.00 -3.58
C GLY A 477 18.59 13.74 -2.25
N LEU A 478 18.06 14.95 -2.23
CA LEU A 478 17.95 15.79 -1.05
C LEU A 478 16.56 16.41 -0.98
N THR A 479 15.93 16.35 0.19
CA THR A 479 14.76 17.16 0.52
C THR A 479 15.07 18.11 1.67
N VAL A 480 14.55 19.32 1.57
CA VAL A 480 14.54 20.31 2.67
C VAL A 480 13.16 20.95 2.70
N GLY A 481 12.57 21.00 3.88
CA GLY A 481 11.24 21.56 4.07
C GLY A 481 11.12 22.32 5.39
N VAL A 482 10.09 23.14 5.45
CA VAL A 482 9.69 23.86 6.67
C VAL A 482 8.23 23.56 6.92
N ARG A 483 7.91 23.20 8.17
CA ARG A 483 6.54 23.01 8.63
C ARG A 483 6.27 23.93 9.81
N TYR A 484 5.14 24.60 9.76
CA TYR A 484 4.63 25.36 10.90
C TYR A 484 3.28 24.78 11.34
N THR A 485 3.17 24.44 12.60
CA THR A 485 1.97 23.81 13.20
C THR A 485 1.39 24.71 14.27
N LEU A 486 0.10 24.98 14.19
CA LEU A 486 -0.69 25.73 15.17
C LEU A 486 -1.69 24.81 15.85
N GLY A 487 -1.97 25.06 17.13
CA GLY A 487 -2.99 24.35 17.89
C GLY A 487 -2.44 23.32 18.88
N ARG A 488 -3.37 22.64 19.57
CA ARG A 488 -3.08 21.53 20.48
C ARG A 488 -3.59 20.24 19.84
N GLY A 489 -2.69 19.30 19.57
CA GLY A 489 -2.97 18.01 18.94
C GLY A 489 -1.78 17.56 18.10
N GLU A 490 -1.79 16.31 17.67
CA GLU A 490 -0.78 15.77 16.75
C GLU A 490 -1.28 16.00 15.31
N VAL A 491 -0.42 16.53 14.46
CA VAL A 491 -0.62 16.48 13.00
C VAL A 491 -0.40 15.03 12.61
N ARG A 492 -1.41 14.39 12.01
CA ARG A 492 -1.33 13.01 11.48
C ARG A 492 -0.46 12.93 10.24
#